data_2739531ad71fa0c70e8675a98f7b348c
#
_entry.id   2739531ad71fa0c70e8675a98f7b348c
#
_cell.length_a   1.000
_cell.length_b   1.000
_cell.length_c   1.000
_cell.angle_alpha   90.00
_cell.angle_beta   90.00
_cell.angle_gamma   90.00
#
_symmetry.space_group_name_H-M   'P 1'
#
loop_
_entity.id
_entity.type
_entity.pdbx_description
1 polymer ?
#
loop_
_entity_poly.entity_id
_entity_poly.type
_entity_poly.pdbx_seq_one_letter_code
_entity_poly.pdbx_strand_id
1 'polypeptide(L)'
;MRGRRFHPAFSLIELVIVVVIIGIVAAIAVPRFSSAAERSMDAALAQNLSVLQKAIDLYTAEHADLSPAREPGGSVSTATAFARRLLQRTDAMGQLSAVGMFGPYLRAWPENPVNGRRSIRIDGAPAGANTHGWRVDSATGKIESDAPVGGPPVTRVVEGEMFTVDAEADAVTEDR
;
A
#
# COMPACT_ATOMS: atom_id res chain seq x y z
N MET A 1 32.07 31.20 52.22
CA MET A 1 32.19 31.81 50.86
C MET A 1 31.53 30.83 49.86
N ARG A 2 30.36 31.17 49.27
CA ARG A 2 29.72 30.39 48.24
C ARG A 2 30.23 30.87 46.87
N GLY A 3 31.03 30.04 46.19
CA GLY A 3 31.48 30.32 44.82
C GLY A 3 30.31 30.40 43.86
N ARG A 4 30.10 31.54 43.22
CA ARG A 4 29.17 31.73 42.08
C ARG A 4 29.70 30.91 40.89
N ARG A 5 28.98 29.84 40.51
CA ARG A 5 29.20 29.15 39.24
C ARG A 5 28.69 30.05 38.12
N PHE A 6 29.58 30.58 37.33
CA PHE A 6 29.22 31.27 36.06
C PHE A 6 28.78 30.19 35.08
N HIS A 7 27.51 30.24 34.68
CA HIS A 7 27.06 29.48 33.54
C HIS A 7 27.43 30.28 32.28
N PRO A 8 28.12 29.67 31.32
CA PRO A 8 28.38 30.33 30.03
C PRO A 8 27.05 30.68 29.38
N ALA A 9 26.81 31.92 29.07
CA ALA A 9 25.66 32.38 28.29
C ALA A 9 25.95 32.17 26.82
N PHE A 10 25.00 31.59 26.08
CA PHE A 10 25.09 31.43 24.62
C PHE A 10 25.16 32.80 23.92
N SER A 11 26.03 32.92 22.95
CA SER A 11 26.15 34.09 22.11
C SER A 11 25.00 34.10 21.08
N LEU A 12 24.45 35.31 20.80
CA LEU A 12 23.41 35.45 19.78
C LEU A 12 23.93 35.01 18.40
N ILE A 13 25.20 35.26 18.09
CA ILE A 13 25.82 34.85 16.83
C ILE A 13 25.92 33.32 16.72
N GLU A 14 26.16 32.62 17.81
CA GLU A 14 26.24 31.16 17.86
C GLU A 14 24.86 30.52 17.57
N LEU A 15 23.79 31.12 18.12
CA LEU A 15 22.44 30.70 17.82
C LEU A 15 22.09 30.92 16.33
N VAL A 16 22.44 32.09 15.77
CA VAL A 16 22.17 32.42 14.37
C VAL A 16 22.88 31.48 13.42
N ILE A 17 24.14 31.17 13.67
CA ILE A 17 24.92 30.21 12.83
C ILE A 17 24.27 28.84 12.86
N VAL A 18 23.86 28.36 14.03
CA VAL A 18 23.22 27.04 14.17
C VAL A 18 21.92 26.96 13.39
N VAL A 19 21.04 27.98 13.51
CA VAL A 19 19.76 27.93 12.78
C VAL A 19 19.94 28.05 11.27
N VAL A 20 20.94 28.81 10.79
CA VAL A 20 21.27 28.89 9.37
C VAL A 20 21.76 27.53 8.84
N ILE A 21 22.65 26.88 9.56
CA ILE A 21 23.14 25.54 9.16
C ILE A 21 22.02 24.53 9.13
N ILE A 22 21.16 24.49 10.16
CA ILE A 22 20.00 23.60 10.21
C ILE A 22 19.03 23.89 9.05
N GLY A 23 18.80 25.17 8.72
CA GLY A 23 17.96 25.58 7.60
C GLY A 23 18.47 25.07 6.25
N ILE A 24 19.77 25.18 6.01
CA ILE A 24 20.40 24.66 4.78
C ILE A 24 20.29 23.13 4.70
N VAL A 25 20.59 22.43 5.79
CA VAL A 25 20.51 20.96 5.84
C VAL A 25 19.08 20.50 5.64
N ALA A 26 18.11 21.15 6.28
CA ALA A 26 16.68 20.81 6.15
C ALA A 26 16.18 21.00 4.70
N ALA A 27 16.59 22.09 4.04
CA ALA A 27 16.20 22.36 2.65
C ALA A 27 16.61 21.26 1.66
N ILE A 28 17.75 20.58 1.93
CA ILE A 28 18.23 19.48 1.08
C ILE A 28 17.66 18.12 1.54
N ALA A 29 17.50 17.94 2.85
CA ALA A 29 17.13 16.63 3.42
C ALA A 29 15.65 16.29 3.20
N VAL A 30 14.74 17.26 3.39
CA VAL A 30 13.28 17.01 3.32
C VAL A 30 12.84 16.40 1.98
N PRO A 31 13.16 16.97 0.80
CA PRO A 31 12.72 16.41 -0.48
C PRO A 31 13.32 15.02 -0.76
N ARG A 32 14.52 14.73 -0.26
CA ARG A 32 15.14 13.41 -0.42
C ARG A 32 14.46 12.33 0.40
N PHE A 33 13.99 12.66 1.60
CA PHE A 33 13.26 11.71 2.45
C PHE A 33 11.90 11.37 1.88
N SER A 34 11.17 12.36 1.32
CA SER A 34 9.87 12.13 0.68
C SER A 34 9.98 11.11 -0.46
N SER A 35 10.91 11.33 -1.39
CA SER A 35 11.09 10.42 -2.53
C SER A 35 11.60 9.03 -2.13
N ALA A 36 12.36 8.91 -1.05
CA ALA A 36 12.80 7.62 -0.53
C ALA A 36 11.63 6.84 0.10
N ALA A 37 10.74 7.52 0.81
CA ALA A 37 9.54 6.93 1.40
C ALA A 37 8.58 6.42 0.31
N GLU A 38 8.34 7.18 -0.74
CA GLU A 38 7.51 6.78 -1.89
C GLU A 38 8.05 5.51 -2.55
N ARG A 39 9.34 5.48 -2.88
CA ARG A 39 9.99 4.28 -3.45
C ARG A 39 9.89 3.06 -2.55
N SER A 40 9.98 3.24 -1.24
CA SER A 40 9.84 2.16 -0.27
C SER A 40 8.40 1.62 -0.25
N MET A 41 7.39 2.49 -0.34
CA MET A 41 5.98 2.09 -0.44
C MET A 41 5.70 1.35 -1.74
N ASP A 42 6.22 1.83 -2.88
CA ASP A 42 6.07 1.18 -4.18
C ASP A 42 6.71 -0.21 -4.20
N ALA A 43 7.90 -0.35 -3.64
CA ALA A 43 8.58 -1.63 -3.52
C ALA A 43 7.80 -2.60 -2.62
N ALA A 44 7.27 -2.13 -1.50
CA ALA A 44 6.44 -2.93 -0.60
C ALA A 44 5.12 -3.35 -1.27
N LEU A 45 4.48 -2.44 -2.03
CA LEU A 45 3.28 -2.74 -2.81
C LEU A 45 3.55 -3.83 -3.85
N ALA A 46 4.61 -3.69 -4.63
CA ALA A 46 4.99 -4.67 -5.65
C ALA A 46 5.28 -6.05 -5.04
N GLN A 47 5.96 -6.08 -3.90
CA GLN A 47 6.22 -7.32 -3.16
C GLN A 47 4.93 -7.96 -2.66
N ASN A 48 4.03 -7.19 -2.05
CA ASN A 48 2.75 -7.70 -1.56
C ASN A 48 1.89 -8.25 -2.70
N LEU A 49 1.81 -7.53 -3.84
CA LEU A 49 1.11 -8.03 -5.04
C LEU A 49 1.70 -9.32 -5.55
N SER A 50 3.03 -9.44 -5.62
CA SER A 50 3.70 -10.67 -6.05
C SER A 50 3.40 -11.85 -5.12
N VAL A 51 3.39 -11.64 -3.80
CA VAL A 51 3.07 -12.67 -2.81
C VAL A 51 1.61 -13.10 -2.93
N LEU A 52 0.70 -12.13 -3.03
CA LEU A 52 -0.73 -12.39 -3.17
C LEU A 52 -1.06 -13.13 -4.48
N GLN A 53 -0.48 -12.70 -5.60
CA GLN A 53 -0.69 -13.37 -6.89
C GLN A 53 -0.16 -14.80 -6.87
N LYS A 54 1.04 -15.03 -6.34
CA LYS A 54 1.58 -16.38 -6.20
C LYS A 54 0.72 -17.31 -5.34
N ALA A 55 0.11 -16.78 -4.28
CA ALA A 55 -0.79 -17.54 -3.43
C ALA A 55 -2.08 -17.94 -4.18
N ILE A 56 -2.62 -17.03 -5.01
CA ILE A 56 -3.77 -17.29 -5.87
C ILE A 56 -3.43 -18.34 -6.94
N ASP A 57 -2.29 -18.18 -7.60
CA ASP A 57 -1.84 -19.07 -8.66
C ASP A 57 -1.60 -20.49 -8.12
N LEU A 58 -0.96 -20.61 -6.95
CA LEU A 58 -0.73 -21.89 -6.30
C LEU A 58 -2.04 -22.57 -5.88
N TYR A 59 -2.96 -21.81 -5.26
CA TYR A 59 -4.29 -22.32 -4.95
C TYR A 59 -4.97 -22.86 -6.22
N THR A 60 -5.00 -22.07 -7.30
CA THR A 60 -5.64 -22.42 -8.56
C THR A 60 -5.04 -23.70 -9.16
N ALA A 61 -3.71 -23.84 -9.14
CA ALA A 61 -3.01 -25.01 -9.63
C ALA A 61 -3.32 -26.29 -8.82
N GLU A 62 -3.54 -26.17 -7.53
CA GLU A 62 -3.84 -27.30 -6.64
C GLU A 62 -5.32 -27.70 -6.62
N HIS A 63 -6.22 -26.83 -7.15
CA HIS A 63 -7.67 -27.02 -7.13
C HIS A 63 -8.27 -27.13 -8.54
N ALA A 64 -7.60 -27.82 -9.46
CA ALA A 64 -8.08 -28.08 -10.81
C ALA A 64 -8.54 -26.79 -11.55
N ASP A 65 -7.69 -25.78 -11.52
CA ASP A 65 -7.92 -24.44 -12.12
C ASP A 65 -9.09 -23.63 -11.52
N LEU A 66 -9.60 -24.05 -10.36
CA LEU A 66 -10.60 -23.29 -9.63
C LEU A 66 -9.94 -22.10 -8.91
N SER A 67 -10.24 -20.89 -9.37
CA SER A 67 -9.76 -19.68 -8.70
C SER A 67 -10.41 -19.55 -7.30
N PRO A 68 -9.66 -19.10 -6.25
CA PRO A 68 -10.24 -18.85 -4.94
C PRO A 68 -11.32 -17.74 -4.94
N ALA A 69 -11.35 -16.91 -6.00
CA ALA A 69 -12.38 -15.91 -6.23
C ALA A 69 -13.72 -16.48 -6.77
N ARG A 70 -13.79 -17.79 -7.02
CA ARG A 70 -14.98 -18.47 -7.48
C ARG A 70 -15.37 -19.62 -6.53
N GLU A 71 -16.67 -19.84 -6.43
CA GLU A 71 -17.22 -21.02 -5.76
C GLU A 71 -17.14 -22.24 -6.69
N PRO A 72 -17.14 -23.49 -6.16
CA PRO A 72 -17.16 -24.71 -6.97
C PRO A 72 -18.32 -24.78 -7.99
N GLY A 73 -19.39 -24.03 -7.77
CA GLY A 73 -20.52 -23.89 -8.71
C GLY A 73 -20.36 -22.78 -9.75
N GLY A 74 -19.17 -22.12 -9.82
CA GLY A 74 -18.85 -21.09 -10.83
C GLY A 74 -19.33 -19.68 -10.49
N SER A 75 -20.08 -19.47 -9.40
CA SER A 75 -20.47 -18.14 -8.95
C SER A 75 -19.26 -17.38 -8.35
N VAL A 76 -19.35 -16.06 -8.31
CA VAL A 76 -18.32 -15.22 -7.69
C VAL A 76 -18.34 -15.42 -6.18
N SER A 77 -17.16 -15.61 -5.58
CA SER A 77 -16.99 -15.79 -4.15
C SER A 77 -17.15 -14.47 -3.39
N THR A 78 -17.40 -14.56 -2.09
CA THR A 78 -17.32 -13.40 -1.21
C THR A 78 -15.86 -13.07 -0.87
N ALA A 79 -15.55 -11.79 -0.59
CA ALA A 79 -14.23 -11.38 -0.16
C ALA A 79 -13.72 -12.16 1.08
N THR A 80 -14.63 -12.47 2.00
CA THR A 80 -14.32 -13.27 3.20
C THR A 80 -13.97 -14.71 2.85
N ALA A 81 -14.74 -15.36 1.98
CA ALA A 81 -14.47 -16.75 1.56
C ALA A 81 -13.15 -16.83 0.78
N PHE A 82 -12.92 -15.89 -0.14
CA PHE A 82 -11.68 -15.73 -0.87
C PHE A 82 -10.45 -15.66 0.07
N ALA A 83 -10.48 -14.73 1.04
CA ALA A 83 -9.39 -14.57 1.99
C ALA A 83 -9.17 -15.84 2.84
N ARG A 84 -10.24 -16.47 3.29
CA ARG A 84 -10.15 -17.68 4.12
C ARG A 84 -9.56 -18.87 3.37
N ARG A 85 -9.83 -19.04 2.08
CA ARG A 85 -9.24 -20.09 1.24
C ARG A 85 -7.72 -19.95 1.11
N LEU A 86 -7.21 -18.72 1.14
CA LEU A 86 -5.76 -18.48 1.11
C LEU A 86 -5.10 -18.55 2.48
N LEU A 87 -5.83 -18.27 3.56
CA LEU A 87 -5.31 -18.23 4.94
C LEU A 87 -5.48 -19.56 5.71
N GLN A 88 -6.33 -20.45 5.23
CA GLN A 88 -6.68 -21.71 5.93
C GLN A 88 -6.46 -22.91 5.01
N ARG A 89 -6.56 -24.09 5.59
CA ARG A 89 -6.49 -25.35 4.82
C ARG A 89 -7.78 -25.59 4.05
N THR A 90 -7.63 -26.20 2.89
CA THR A 90 -8.73 -26.57 1.99
C THR A 90 -8.60 -28.03 1.56
N ASP A 91 -9.72 -28.62 1.15
CA ASP A 91 -9.75 -29.93 0.46
C ASP A 91 -9.56 -29.74 -1.06
N ALA A 92 -9.59 -30.86 -1.80
CA ALA A 92 -9.41 -30.83 -3.26
C ALA A 92 -10.51 -30.07 -4.03
N MET A 93 -11.64 -29.80 -3.42
CA MET A 93 -12.75 -29.03 -3.99
C MET A 93 -12.71 -27.55 -3.61
N GLY A 94 -11.66 -27.11 -2.90
CA GLY A 94 -11.51 -25.74 -2.42
C GLY A 94 -12.39 -25.39 -1.23
N GLN A 95 -13.01 -26.39 -0.55
CA GLN A 95 -13.77 -26.16 0.65
C GLN A 95 -12.83 -26.06 1.86
N LEU A 96 -13.19 -25.18 2.80
CA LEU A 96 -12.42 -25.04 4.04
C LEU A 96 -12.49 -26.33 4.87
N SER A 97 -11.34 -26.87 5.24
CA SER A 97 -11.25 -28.12 5.99
C SER A 97 -10.07 -28.09 6.97
N ALA A 98 -10.34 -28.35 8.24
CA ALA A 98 -9.27 -28.41 9.25
C ALA A 98 -8.26 -29.54 8.99
N VAL A 99 -8.67 -30.59 8.28
CA VAL A 99 -7.86 -31.75 7.86
C VAL A 99 -7.51 -31.71 6.38
N GLY A 100 -7.77 -30.57 5.71
CA GLY A 100 -7.49 -30.40 4.29
C GLY A 100 -6.02 -30.59 3.95
N MET A 101 -5.76 -31.10 2.74
CA MET A 101 -4.41 -31.43 2.28
C MET A 101 -3.67 -30.20 1.73
N PHE A 102 -4.39 -29.15 1.32
CA PHE A 102 -3.85 -27.98 0.66
C PHE A 102 -3.85 -26.74 1.58
N GLY A 103 -2.93 -25.79 1.31
CA GLY A 103 -2.78 -24.56 2.09
C GLY A 103 -2.20 -24.75 3.50
N PRO A 104 -2.17 -23.71 4.34
CA PRO A 104 -2.46 -22.31 3.98
C PRO A 104 -1.43 -21.72 3.03
N TYR A 105 -1.84 -20.88 2.11
CA TYR A 105 -0.98 -20.24 1.11
C TYR A 105 -0.39 -18.92 1.59
N LEU A 106 -1.07 -18.28 2.56
CA LEU A 106 -0.65 -17.06 3.22
C LEU A 106 -0.65 -17.24 4.74
N ARG A 107 0.32 -16.66 5.42
CA ARG A 107 0.35 -16.61 6.90
C ARG A 107 -0.59 -15.55 7.46
N ALA A 108 -0.67 -14.43 6.77
CA ALA A 108 -1.53 -13.30 7.12
C ALA A 108 -1.88 -12.52 5.86
N TRP A 109 -3.04 -11.86 5.88
CA TRP A 109 -3.43 -10.97 4.79
C TRP A 109 -2.67 -9.65 4.92
N PRO A 110 -1.92 -9.21 3.89
CA PRO A 110 -1.12 -8.00 3.97
C PRO A 110 -1.98 -6.74 3.90
N GLU A 111 -1.48 -5.69 4.50
CA GLU A 111 -1.99 -4.34 4.35
C GLU A 111 -1.45 -3.72 3.06
N ASN A 112 -2.29 -2.95 2.36
CA ASN A 112 -1.83 -2.17 1.23
C ASN A 112 -1.04 -0.96 1.76
N PRO A 113 0.26 -0.85 1.44
CA PRO A 113 1.11 0.20 2.01
C PRO A 113 0.74 1.60 1.56
N VAL A 114 -0.02 1.74 0.45
CA VAL A 114 -0.39 3.04 -0.10
C VAL A 114 -1.61 3.64 0.64
N ASN A 115 -2.63 2.82 0.94
CA ASN A 115 -3.85 3.33 1.58
C ASN A 115 -4.15 2.75 2.97
N GLY A 116 -3.26 1.91 3.52
CA GLY A 116 -3.39 1.33 4.85
C GLY A 116 -4.55 0.35 5.02
N ARG A 117 -5.17 -0.12 3.94
CA ARG A 117 -6.35 -0.98 4.01
C ARG A 117 -6.01 -2.44 3.75
N ARG A 118 -6.72 -3.34 4.44
CA ARG A 118 -6.64 -4.79 4.26
C ARG A 118 -7.87 -5.39 3.58
N SER A 119 -8.89 -4.58 3.38
CA SER A 119 -10.15 -5.04 2.79
C SER A 119 -9.97 -5.43 1.32
N ILE A 120 -10.78 -6.39 0.90
CA ILE A 120 -10.77 -6.94 -0.46
C ILE A 120 -12.12 -6.65 -1.08
N ARG A 121 -12.14 -6.32 -2.35
CA ARG A 121 -13.34 -6.43 -3.20
C ARG A 121 -13.07 -7.36 -4.36
N ILE A 122 -14.09 -8.06 -4.77
CA ILE A 122 -14.06 -8.92 -5.95
C ILE A 122 -14.92 -8.24 -7.01
N ASP A 123 -14.32 -8.05 -8.19
CA ASP A 123 -14.94 -7.35 -9.33
C ASP A 123 -15.35 -5.88 -9.05
N GLY A 124 -16.34 -5.37 -9.78
CA GLY A 124 -16.82 -4.00 -9.65
C GLY A 124 -15.95 -2.98 -10.39
N ALA A 125 -15.85 -1.77 -9.84
CA ALA A 125 -15.11 -0.67 -10.45
C ALA A 125 -13.65 -1.05 -10.77
N PRO A 126 -12.99 -0.40 -11.74
CA PRO A 126 -11.56 -0.61 -11.99
C PRO A 126 -10.68 -0.43 -10.73
N ALA A 127 -9.48 -0.98 -10.76
CA ALA A 127 -8.48 -0.77 -9.71
C ALA A 127 -8.20 0.73 -9.55
N GLY A 128 -7.87 1.16 -8.32
CA GLY A 128 -7.65 2.58 -8.02
C GLY A 128 -8.86 3.33 -7.48
N ALA A 129 -10.00 2.69 -7.30
CA ALA A 129 -11.20 3.30 -6.73
C ALA A 129 -11.06 3.73 -5.26
N ASN A 130 -9.98 3.33 -4.59
CA ASN A 130 -9.65 3.63 -3.20
C ASN A 130 -10.75 3.28 -2.18
N THR A 131 -11.59 2.33 -2.50
CA THR A 131 -12.65 1.83 -1.60
C THR A 131 -12.16 0.72 -0.69
N HIS A 132 -11.19 -0.09 -1.18
CA HIS A 132 -10.59 -1.22 -0.50
C HIS A 132 -9.06 -1.17 -0.57
N GLY A 133 -8.36 -2.10 0.07
CA GLY A 133 -6.93 -2.28 -0.11
C GLY A 133 -6.60 -2.98 -1.42
N TRP A 134 -7.40 -4.00 -1.74
CA TRP A 134 -7.14 -4.91 -2.85
C TRP A 134 -8.38 -5.13 -3.69
N ARG A 135 -8.19 -5.24 -5.01
CA ARG A 135 -9.20 -5.67 -5.96
C ARG A 135 -8.78 -6.99 -6.58
N VAL A 136 -9.71 -7.91 -6.69
CA VAL A 136 -9.52 -9.19 -7.38
C VAL A 136 -10.50 -9.26 -8.55
N ASP A 137 -10.01 -9.63 -9.70
CA ASP A 137 -10.82 -9.94 -10.87
C ASP A 137 -11.17 -11.43 -10.83
N SER A 138 -12.47 -11.75 -10.70
CA SER A 138 -12.93 -13.13 -10.56
C SER A 138 -12.79 -13.95 -11.83
N ALA A 139 -12.72 -13.33 -12.99
CA ALA A 139 -12.60 -14.01 -14.27
C ALA A 139 -11.15 -14.43 -14.57
N THR A 140 -10.19 -13.57 -14.22
CA THR A 140 -8.77 -13.79 -14.51
C THR A 140 -7.97 -14.26 -13.30
N GLY A 141 -8.50 -14.13 -12.08
CA GLY A 141 -7.76 -14.38 -10.83
C GLY A 141 -6.70 -13.31 -10.53
N LYS A 142 -6.63 -12.22 -11.30
CA LYS A 142 -5.65 -11.15 -11.10
C LYS A 142 -5.98 -10.33 -9.87
N ILE A 143 -4.96 -10.06 -9.05
CA ILE A 143 -5.07 -9.15 -7.92
C ILE A 143 -4.36 -7.83 -8.21
N GLU A 144 -4.97 -6.73 -7.82
CA GLU A 144 -4.48 -5.38 -8.05
C GLU A 144 -4.62 -4.53 -6.77
N SER A 145 -3.83 -3.46 -6.68
CA SER A 145 -4.04 -2.44 -5.65
C SER A 145 -5.32 -1.66 -5.95
N ASP A 146 -6.17 -1.46 -4.94
CA ASP A 146 -7.32 -0.58 -5.06
C ASP A 146 -7.02 0.85 -4.56
N ALA A 147 -5.76 1.12 -4.20
CA ALA A 147 -5.29 2.47 -3.93
C ALA A 147 -5.16 3.27 -5.23
N PRO A 148 -5.30 4.60 -5.19
CA PRO A 148 -5.13 5.45 -6.36
C PRO A 148 -3.76 5.25 -7.02
N VAL A 149 -3.72 5.24 -8.33
CA VAL A 149 -2.46 5.26 -9.08
C VAL A 149 -1.89 6.66 -8.96
N GLY A 150 -0.71 6.79 -8.32
CA GLY A 150 -0.05 8.09 -8.16
C GLY A 150 0.06 8.60 -6.71
N GLY A 151 -0.22 7.75 -5.72
CA GLY A 151 -0.14 8.13 -4.29
C GLY A 151 -1.40 8.83 -3.78
N PRO A 152 -1.52 9.07 -2.47
CA PRO A 152 -2.59 9.88 -1.93
C PRO A 152 -2.50 11.29 -2.53
N PRO A 153 -3.64 11.96 -2.78
CA PRO A 153 -3.62 13.35 -3.18
C PRO A 153 -2.77 14.11 -2.15
N VAL A 154 -1.62 14.60 -2.58
CA VAL A 154 -0.77 15.42 -1.71
C VAL A 154 -1.52 16.70 -1.47
N THR A 155 -2.14 16.83 -0.32
CA THR A 155 -2.67 18.10 0.15
C THR A 155 -1.47 19.03 0.37
N ARG A 156 -1.07 19.77 -0.67
CA ARG A 156 -0.11 20.85 -0.51
C ARG A 156 -0.83 21.97 0.18
N VAL A 157 -0.49 22.20 1.42
CA VAL A 157 -0.80 23.46 2.09
C VAL A 157 0.20 24.49 1.56
N VAL A 158 -0.22 25.28 0.58
CA VAL A 158 0.52 26.46 0.14
C VAL A 158 -0.24 27.65 0.73
N GLU A 159 0.37 28.28 1.73
CA GLU A 159 -0.04 29.59 2.31
C GLU A 159 -1.56 29.79 2.50
N GLY A 160 -2.20 28.92 3.33
CA GLY A 160 -3.55 29.18 3.85
C GLY A 160 -4.71 28.82 2.94
N GLU A 161 -4.50 28.33 1.72
CA GLU A 161 -5.55 27.80 0.86
C GLU A 161 -5.33 26.34 0.52
N MET A 162 -6.39 25.55 0.66
CA MET A 162 -6.39 24.11 0.45
C MET A 162 -6.73 23.83 -1.01
N PHE A 163 -5.71 23.45 -1.83
CA PHE A 163 -5.92 23.00 -3.21
C PHE A 163 -5.68 21.48 -3.30
N THR A 164 -6.66 20.79 -3.84
CA THR A 164 -6.48 19.40 -4.32
C THR A 164 -5.98 19.47 -5.76
N VAL A 165 -4.77 18.97 -6.01
CA VAL A 165 -4.24 18.83 -7.38
C VAL A 165 -4.46 17.39 -7.81
N ASP A 166 -5.38 17.16 -8.73
CA ASP A 166 -5.57 15.89 -9.40
C ASP A 166 -4.38 15.66 -10.35
N ALA A 167 -3.72 14.51 -10.21
CA ALA A 167 -2.51 14.13 -10.94
C ALA A 167 -2.73 13.83 -12.44
N GLU A 168 -3.86 14.25 -13.02
CA GLU A 168 -4.27 13.87 -14.39
C GLU A 168 -4.29 15.03 -15.40
N ALA A 169 -3.78 16.22 -15.06
CA ALA A 169 -3.93 17.41 -15.93
C ALA A 169 -2.72 17.75 -16.81
N ASP A 170 -1.62 16.99 -16.78
CA ASP A 170 -0.39 17.35 -17.54
C ASP A 170 -0.07 16.43 -18.73
N ALA A 171 -1.03 15.73 -19.28
CA ALA A 171 -0.83 14.92 -20.48
C ALA A 171 -1.81 15.25 -21.60
N VAL A 172 -1.88 16.51 -22.05
CA VAL A 172 -2.33 16.84 -23.42
C VAL A 172 -1.92 18.30 -23.74
N THR A 173 -0.92 18.49 -24.57
CA THR A 173 -0.91 19.32 -25.79
C THR A 173 0.52 19.63 -26.21
N GLU A 174 1.09 18.73 -26.98
CA GLU A 174 2.04 19.09 -28.02
C GLU A 174 1.59 18.39 -29.30
N ASP A 175 0.68 19.05 -30.01
CA ASP A 175 0.49 18.83 -31.43
C ASP A 175 0.04 20.14 -32.07
N ARG A 176 1.03 20.88 -32.61
CA ARG A 176 0.95 21.70 -33.83
C ARG A 176 2.30 22.34 -34.15
#